data_69e8334c001625b7a0def0386a4e5490
#
_entry.id   69e8334c001625b7a0def0386a4e5490
#
_cell.length_a   1.000
_cell.length_b   1.000
_cell.length_c   1.000
_cell.angle_alpha   90.00
_cell.angle_beta   90.00
_cell.angle_gamma   90.00
#
_symmetry.space_group_name_H-M   'P 1'
#
loop_
_entity.id
_entity.type
_entity.pdbx_description
1 polymer ?
#
loop_
_entity_poly.entity_id
_entity_poly.type
_entity_poly.pdbx_seq_one_letter_code
_entity_poly.pdbx_strand_id
1 'polypeptide(L)'
;MKILVILIPILFSTSYVQASCKLPASEKIIVGCTYKCDFFYRSRLKAAAARFGYRLKIINLSLNKDVSESLAMVDSVLVPGGADIHPKFYLKNVTDELRTYTENNLNLVEFTEEGRKRDIFEYTLLKLFYTSRAQYKKLPLLGICRGMQMMSVAQGVPLYLDIKTELDIPNRRYKFDKVNITDPDSLMSSIYGDKNFSGFKMHHQGVRVDYYEAHKNDFPNVNISSYSNDGKIAESIEYKNMTALGVQYHPEKSLPAATFPVYKWFLTKACEYKKSKDQI
;
A
#
# COMPACT_ATOMS: atom_id res chain seq x y z
N MET A 1 -57.61 -26.29 -7.63
CA MET A 1 -56.90 -25.06 -7.95
C MET A 1 -55.39 -25.39 -7.89
N LYS A 2 -54.73 -25.60 -9.04
CA LYS A 2 -53.30 -25.95 -9.10
C LYS A 2 -52.50 -24.64 -9.20
N ILE A 3 -51.70 -24.36 -8.21
CA ILE A 3 -50.80 -23.20 -8.19
C ILE A 3 -49.55 -23.58 -9.01
N LEU A 4 -49.38 -22.92 -10.15
CA LEU A 4 -48.20 -23.05 -11.01
C LEU A 4 -47.11 -22.11 -10.46
N VAL A 5 -46.10 -22.69 -9.81
CA VAL A 5 -44.91 -21.93 -9.38
C VAL A 5 -43.97 -21.77 -10.56
N ILE A 6 -43.92 -20.58 -11.15
CA ILE A 6 -42.95 -20.26 -12.20
C ILE A 6 -41.65 -19.86 -11.52
N LEU A 7 -40.65 -20.75 -11.54
CA LEU A 7 -39.28 -20.44 -11.20
C LEU A 7 -38.65 -19.62 -12.32
N ILE A 8 -38.49 -18.31 -12.10
CA ILE A 8 -37.71 -17.42 -12.95
C ILE A 8 -36.22 -17.63 -12.61
N PRO A 9 -35.37 -18.10 -13.53
CA PRO A 9 -33.95 -18.19 -13.30
C PRO A 9 -33.40 -16.78 -13.26
N ILE A 10 -32.92 -16.32 -12.08
CA ILE A 10 -32.15 -15.09 -11.94
C ILE A 10 -30.80 -15.37 -12.59
N LEU A 11 -30.64 -14.99 -13.84
CA LEU A 11 -29.36 -14.92 -14.53
C LEU A 11 -28.53 -13.78 -13.86
N PHE A 12 -27.66 -14.14 -12.94
CA PHE A 12 -26.57 -13.23 -12.52
C PHE A 12 -25.65 -13.03 -13.72
N SER A 13 -25.89 -11.98 -14.49
CA SER A 13 -24.90 -11.50 -15.45
C SER A 13 -23.69 -10.99 -14.65
N THR A 14 -22.67 -11.83 -14.51
CA THR A 14 -21.35 -11.38 -14.09
C THR A 14 -20.79 -10.52 -15.23
N SER A 15 -21.08 -9.23 -15.21
CA SER A 15 -20.41 -8.28 -16.08
C SER A 15 -18.92 -8.33 -15.72
N TYR A 16 -18.15 -9.05 -16.53
CA TYR A 16 -16.69 -8.98 -16.49
C TYR A 16 -16.31 -7.53 -16.83
N VAL A 17 -15.89 -6.78 -15.82
CA VAL A 17 -15.29 -5.46 -16.02
C VAL A 17 -13.96 -5.69 -16.72
N GLN A 18 -13.98 -5.55 -18.04
CA GLN A 18 -12.80 -5.78 -18.88
C GLN A 18 -11.71 -4.77 -18.49
N ALA A 19 -10.51 -5.24 -18.21
CA ALA A 19 -9.37 -4.39 -17.91
C ALA A 19 -9.05 -3.48 -19.11
N SER A 20 -8.70 -2.23 -18.85
CA SER A 20 -8.33 -1.24 -19.87
C SER A 20 -7.03 -1.60 -20.61
N CYS A 21 -6.14 -2.36 -19.98
CA CYS A 21 -4.90 -2.88 -20.55
C CYS A 21 -4.99 -4.40 -20.73
N LYS A 22 -4.62 -4.91 -21.91
CA LYS A 22 -4.59 -6.35 -22.24
C LYS A 22 -3.17 -6.78 -22.57
N LEU A 23 -2.76 -7.95 -22.10
CA LEU A 23 -1.51 -8.63 -22.48
C LEU A 23 -1.84 -9.88 -23.30
N PRO A 24 -0.91 -10.36 -24.15
CA PRO A 24 -0.99 -11.67 -24.77
C PRO A 24 -1.21 -12.77 -23.72
N ALA A 25 -1.95 -13.85 -24.09
CA ALA A 25 -2.26 -14.92 -23.16
C ALA A 25 -1.03 -15.68 -22.62
N SER A 26 0.11 -15.63 -23.31
CA SER A 26 1.39 -16.19 -22.88
C SER A 26 2.09 -15.36 -21.83
N GLU A 27 1.81 -14.06 -21.75
CA GLU A 27 2.52 -13.13 -20.89
C GLU A 27 1.98 -13.08 -19.46
N LYS A 28 2.89 -12.78 -18.53
CA LYS A 28 2.60 -12.61 -17.11
C LYS A 28 3.10 -11.26 -16.62
N ILE A 29 2.33 -10.62 -15.77
CA ILE A 29 2.79 -9.48 -14.98
C ILE A 29 3.71 -10.03 -13.87
N ILE A 30 4.90 -9.45 -13.73
CA ILE A 30 5.84 -9.81 -12.66
C ILE A 30 5.64 -8.84 -11.51
N VAL A 31 5.08 -9.35 -10.40
CA VAL A 31 4.94 -8.59 -9.15
C VAL A 31 6.11 -8.91 -8.24
N GLY A 32 6.93 -7.92 -7.93
CA GLY A 32 8.01 -8.02 -6.96
C GLY A 32 7.50 -7.71 -5.55
N CYS A 33 7.57 -8.68 -4.64
CA CYS A 33 7.35 -8.43 -3.22
C CYS A 33 8.69 -8.08 -2.57
N THR A 34 8.77 -6.98 -1.82
CA THR A 34 10.01 -6.56 -1.14
C THR A 34 10.43 -7.53 -0.03
N TYR A 35 9.48 -8.32 0.46
CA TYR A 35 9.68 -9.45 1.37
C TYR A 35 8.77 -10.61 0.98
N LYS A 36 8.72 -11.68 1.80
CA LYS A 36 7.81 -12.80 1.55
C LYS A 36 6.37 -12.30 1.47
N CYS A 37 5.77 -12.35 0.29
CA CYS A 37 4.32 -12.31 0.20
C CYS A 37 3.75 -13.62 0.73
N ASP A 38 3.10 -13.58 1.88
CA ASP A 38 2.45 -14.73 2.48
C ASP A 38 1.26 -15.25 1.64
N PHE A 39 0.60 -16.28 2.17
CA PHE A 39 -0.54 -16.89 1.50
C PHE A 39 -1.66 -15.89 1.19
N PHE A 40 -1.98 -14.95 2.12
CA PHE A 40 -3.08 -14.00 1.92
C PHE A 40 -2.80 -13.03 0.78
N TYR A 41 -1.60 -12.42 0.75
CA TYR A 41 -1.19 -11.55 -0.37
C TYR A 41 -1.23 -12.29 -1.69
N ARG A 42 -0.62 -13.47 -1.76
CA ARG A 42 -0.53 -14.27 -3.00
C ARG A 42 -1.91 -14.71 -3.49
N SER A 43 -2.77 -15.19 -2.61
CA SER A 43 -4.11 -15.67 -2.98
C SER A 43 -5.01 -14.52 -3.47
N ARG A 44 -5.00 -13.38 -2.79
CA ARG A 44 -5.81 -12.22 -3.18
C ARG A 44 -5.33 -11.56 -4.46
N LEU A 45 -4.02 -11.40 -4.64
CA LEU A 45 -3.45 -10.92 -5.91
C LEU A 45 -3.82 -11.84 -7.07
N LYS A 46 -3.69 -13.16 -6.91
CA LYS A 46 -4.09 -14.12 -7.94
C LYS A 46 -5.58 -14.08 -8.23
N ALA A 47 -6.44 -13.97 -7.22
CA ALA A 47 -7.87 -13.84 -7.38
C ALA A 47 -8.24 -12.55 -8.13
N ALA A 48 -7.61 -11.43 -7.78
CA ALA A 48 -7.80 -10.16 -8.49
C ALA A 48 -7.31 -10.26 -9.94
N ALA A 49 -6.14 -10.85 -10.17
CA ALA A 49 -5.62 -11.05 -11.52
C ALA A 49 -6.54 -11.88 -12.38
N ALA A 50 -7.04 -13.02 -11.87
CA ALA A 50 -8.00 -13.85 -12.57
C ALA A 50 -9.29 -13.09 -12.90
N ARG A 51 -9.81 -12.31 -11.93
CA ARG A 51 -11.01 -11.48 -12.10
C ARG A 51 -10.86 -10.43 -13.22
N PHE A 52 -9.66 -9.86 -13.38
CA PHE A 52 -9.38 -8.80 -14.36
C PHE A 52 -8.68 -9.31 -15.63
N GLY A 53 -8.54 -10.63 -15.78
CA GLY A 53 -7.98 -11.25 -16.99
C GLY A 53 -6.45 -11.18 -17.09
N TYR A 54 -5.74 -11.06 -15.95
CA TYR A 54 -4.28 -11.06 -15.90
C TYR A 54 -3.71 -12.38 -15.42
N ARG A 55 -2.49 -12.69 -15.84
CA ARG A 55 -1.65 -13.77 -15.30
C ARG A 55 -0.48 -13.18 -14.53
N LEU A 56 -0.12 -13.78 -13.40
CA LEU A 56 0.93 -13.26 -12.52
C LEU A 56 2.09 -14.23 -12.35
N LYS A 57 3.28 -13.65 -12.22
CA LYS A 57 4.45 -14.25 -11.57
C LYS A 57 4.80 -13.37 -10.36
N ILE A 58 4.79 -13.93 -9.15
CA ILE A 58 5.11 -13.22 -7.91
C ILE A 58 6.49 -13.69 -7.44
N ILE A 59 7.43 -12.76 -7.33
CA ILE A 59 8.82 -13.01 -6.90
C ILE A 59 9.15 -12.26 -5.61
N ASN A 60 10.11 -12.76 -4.85
CA ASN A 60 10.62 -12.11 -3.64
C ASN A 60 11.90 -11.34 -3.99
N LEU A 61 11.86 -10.01 -3.85
CA LEU A 61 12.98 -9.13 -4.18
C LEU A 61 14.10 -9.17 -3.13
N SER A 62 13.78 -9.44 -1.85
CA SER A 62 14.80 -9.49 -0.79
C SER A 62 15.82 -10.62 -0.93
N LEU A 63 15.63 -11.53 -1.89
CA LEU A 63 16.59 -12.57 -2.24
C LEU A 63 17.72 -12.02 -3.12
N ASN A 64 17.53 -10.90 -3.78
CA ASN A 64 18.54 -10.20 -4.56
C ASN A 64 19.22 -9.14 -3.68
N LYS A 65 20.54 -9.05 -3.73
CA LYS A 65 21.30 -8.04 -2.98
C LYS A 65 21.29 -6.67 -3.67
N ASP A 66 21.11 -6.64 -4.98
CA ASP A 66 21.05 -5.40 -5.76
C ASP A 66 19.59 -4.91 -5.90
N VAL A 67 19.34 -3.74 -5.33
CA VAL A 67 18.02 -3.10 -5.35
C VAL A 67 17.66 -2.59 -6.75
N SER A 68 18.63 -2.10 -7.52
CA SER A 68 18.40 -1.60 -8.88
C SER A 68 18.03 -2.74 -9.83
N GLU A 69 18.76 -3.87 -9.75
CA GLU A 69 18.41 -5.08 -10.49
C GLU A 69 17.02 -5.58 -10.08
N SER A 70 16.71 -5.57 -8.78
CA SER A 70 15.40 -5.95 -8.27
C SER A 70 14.27 -5.15 -8.91
N LEU A 71 14.43 -3.84 -9.05
CA LEU A 71 13.44 -2.96 -9.69
C LEU A 71 13.34 -3.18 -11.20
N ALA A 72 14.46 -3.47 -11.88
CA ALA A 72 14.48 -3.73 -13.32
C ALA A 72 13.75 -5.03 -13.71
N MET A 73 13.75 -6.04 -12.81
CA MET A 73 13.17 -7.36 -13.06
C MET A 73 11.65 -7.42 -13.01
N VAL A 74 10.96 -6.37 -12.53
CA VAL A 74 9.53 -6.41 -12.21
C VAL A 74 8.69 -5.44 -13.01
N ASP A 75 7.40 -5.71 -13.08
CA ASP A 75 6.40 -4.85 -13.70
C ASP A 75 5.60 -4.05 -12.64
N SER A 76 5.75 -4.42 -11.38
CA SER A 76 5.20 -3.70 -10.22
C SER A 76 5.87 -4.12 -8.93
N VAL A 77 5.82 -3.26 -7.91
CA VAL A 77 6.39 -3.50 -6.58
C VAL A 77 5.29 -3.52 -5.53
N LEU A 78 5.25 -4.58 -4.71
CA LEU A 78 4.41 -4.68 -3.52
C LEU A 78 5.30 -4.66 -2.28
N VAL A 79 5.05 -3.70 -1.37
CA VAL A 79 5.67 -3.62 -0.04
C VAL A 79 4.63 -4.12 0.97
N PRO A 80 4.75 -5.36 1.48
CA PRO A 80 3.73 -5.96 2.33
C PRO A 80 3.76 -5.43 3.76
N GLY A 81 2.70 -5.71 4.52
CA GLY A 81 2.63 -5.51 5.97
C GLY A 81 3.66 -6.32 6.74
N GLY A 82 3.77 -6.11 8.05
CA GLY A 82 4.71 -6.85 8.89
C GLY A 82 5.08 -6.13 10.18
N ALA A 83 6.24 -6.46 10.71
CA ALA A 83 6.79 -5.95 11.96
C ALA A 83 7.05 -4.43 11.95
N ASP A 84 7.21 -3.86 13.13
CA ASP A 84 7.46 -2.44 13.34
C ASP A 84 8.73 -1.95 12.63
N ILE A 85 8.70 -0.68 12.25
CA ILE A 85 9.84 -0.01 11.62
C ILE A 85 10.68 0.67 12.70
N HIS A 86 11.99 0.48 12.62
CA HIS A 86 12.92 1.10 13.58
C HIS A 86 12.99 2.63 13.39
N PRO A 87 12.77 3.45 14.43
CA PRO A 87 12.74 4.91 14.33
C PRO A 87 14.01 5.55 13.77
N LYS A 88 15.17 4.90 13.87
CA LYS A 88 16.44 5.42 13.32
C LYS A 88 16.37 5.88 11.86
N PHE A 89 15.42 5.36 11.08
CA PHE A 89 15.28 5.68 9.65
C PHE A 89 14.65 7.06 9.40
N TYR A 90 13.98 7.66 10.40
CA TYR A 90 13.38 9.00 10.28
C TYR A 90 13.86 10.00 11.32
N LEU A 91 14.47 9.56 12.43
CA LEU A 91 14.88 10.46 13.53
C LEU A 91 15.87 11.58 13.13
N LYS A 92 16.62 11.40 12.05
CA LYS A 92 17.54 12.44 11.56
C LYS A 92 16.84 13.68 11.01
N ASN A 93 15.58 13.53 10.59
CA ASN A 93 14.83 14.56 9.88
C ASN A 93 13.67 15.13 10.71
N VAL A 94 13.63 14.85 12.01
CA VAL A 94 12.59 15.37 12.91
C VAL A 94 13.16 16.42 13.87
N THR A 95 12.27 17.18 14.50
CA THR A 95 12.64 18.15 15.54
C THR A 95 13.30 17.46 16.74
N ASP A 96 14.11 18.20 17.49
CA ASP A 96 14.79 17.65 18.67
C ASP A 96 13.80 17.18 19.75
N GLU A 97 12.65 17.85 19.86
CA GLU A 97 11.57 17.45 20.75
C GLU A 97 11.02 16.06 20.38
N LEU A 98 10.65 15.83 19.11
CA LEU A 98 10.13 14.54 18.67
C LEU A 98 11.21 13.45 18.74
N ARG A 99 12.48 13.82 18.48
CA ARG A 99 13.61 12.89 18.63
C ARG A 99 13.74 12.43 20.07
N THR A 100 13.79 13.36 21.01
CA THR A 100 13.89 13.07 22.45
C THR A 100 12.70 12.24 22.94
N TYR A 101 11.48 12.61 22.51
CA TYR A 101 10.30 11.82 22.82
C TYR A 101 10.43 10.37 22.33
N THR A 102 10.82 10.20 21.07
CA THR A 102 10.95 8.87 20.45
C THR A 102 12.02 8.03 21.14
N GLU A 103 13.19 8.59 21.43
CA GLU A 103 14.29 7.91 22.12
C GLU A 103 13.92 7.46 23.53
N ASN A 104 13.11 8.25 24.23
CA ASN A 104 12.63 7.90 25.58
C ASN A 104 11.49 6.87 25.59
N ASN A 105 10.85 6.60 24.43
CA ASN A 105 9.69 5.72 24.30
C ASN A 105 9.94 4.53 23.35
N LEU A 106 11.18 4.12 23.13
CA LEU A 106 11.53 2.98 22.27
C LEU A 106 10.93 1.65 22.74
N ASN A 107 10.54 1.54 24.02
CA ASN A 107 9.81 0.39 24.55
C ASN A 107 8.41 0.18 23.94
N LEU A 108 7.86 1.17 23.22
CA LEU A 108 6.61 1.06 22.47
C LEU A 108 6.78 0.36 21.12
N VAL A 109 8.02 0.12 20.67
CA VAL A 109 8.34 -0.48 19.37
C VAL A 109 8.76 -1.94 19.55
N GLU A 110 8.11 -2.84 18.82
CA GLU A 110 8.46 -4.27 18.82
C GLU A 110 9.63 -4.53 17.84
N PHE A 111 10.87 -4.53 18.33
CA PHE A 111 12.04 -4.83 17.53
C PHE A 111 12.17 -6.34 17.26
N THR A 112 12.00 -6.73 16.00
CA THR A 112 12.18 -8.12 15.57
C THR A 112 13.37 -8.27 14.63
N GLU A 113 13.91 -9.49 14.52
CA GLU A 113 14.96 -9.80 13.55
C GLU A 113 14.47 -9.63 12.10
N GLU A 114 13.22 -9.99 11.85
CA GLU A 114 12.57 -9.76 10.55
C GLU A 114 12.51 -8.27 10.23
N GLY A 115 12.04 -7.44 11.16
CA GLY A 115 11.94 -5.99 11.00
C GLY A 115 13.28 -5.39 10.62
N ARG A 116 14.35 -5.72 11.36
CA ARG A 116 15.70 -5.21 11.09
C ARG A 116 16.22 -5.53 9.69
N LYS A 117 16.02 -6.77 9.22
CA LYS A 117 16.43 -7.19 7.87
C LYS A 117 15.64 -6.48 6.78
N ARG A 118 14.34 -6.35 6.98
CA ARG A 118 13.44 -5.67 6.04
C ARG A 118 13.67 -4.18 5.95
N ASP A 119 13.87 -3.52 7.10
CA ASP A 119 14.02 -2.07 7.19
C ASP A 119 15.11 -1.55 6.23
N ILE A 120 16.29 -2.15 6.26
CA ILE A 120 17.41 -1.72 5.42
C ILE A 120 17.07 -1.89 3.94
N PHE A 121 16.60 -3.07 3.56
CA PHE A 121 16.28 -3.38 2.15
C PHE A 121 15.17 -2.49 1.62
N GLU A 122 14.03 -2.42 2.34
CA GLU A 122 12.85 -1.67 1.90
C GLU A 122 13.09 -0.16 1.91
N TYR A 123 13.80 0.37 2.94
CA TYR A 123 14.20 1.77 2.97
C TYR A 123 15.10 2.13 1.77
N THR A 124 16.12 1.31 1.50
CA THR A 124 17.04 1.52 0.38
C THR A 124 16.30 1.47 -0.97
N LEU A 125 15.41 0.49 -1.14
CA LEU A 125 14.60 0.34 -2.35
C LEU A 125 13.70 1.56 -2.56
N LEU A 126 12.99 2.02 -1.53
CA LEU A 126 12.09 3.16 -1.63
C LEU A 126 12.84 4.49 -1.81
N LYS A 127 14.01 4.65 -1.20
CA LYS A 127 14.89 5.81 -1.47
C LYS A 127 15.34 5.81 -2.93
N LEU A 128 15.83 4.69 -3.46
CA LEU A 128 16.22 4.58 -4.88
C LEU A 128 15.03 4.84 -5.81
N PHE A 129 13.89 4.19 -5.54
CA PHE A 129 12.67 4.36 -6.31
C PHE A 129 12.28 5.83 -6.44
N TYR A 130 12.38 6.59 -5.36
CA TYR A 130 12.03 7.99 -5.33
C TYR A 130 13.12 8.90 -5.92
N THR A 131 14.40 8.70 -5.55
CA THR A 131 15.50 9.55 -6.05
C THR A 131 15.71 9.37 -7.56
N SER A 132 15.44 8.18 -8.08
CA SER A 132 15.46 7.86 -9.52
C SER A 132 14.06 7.94 -10.16
N ARG A 133 13.22 8.88 -9.68
CA ARG A 133 11.81 8.99 -10.13
C ARG A 133 11.66 9.19 -11.63
N ALA A 134 12.61 9.79 -12.32
CA ALA A 134 12.59 9.91 -13.78
C ALA A 134 12.47 8.54 -14.47
N GLN A 135 13.14 7.54 -13.91
CA GLN A 135 13.14 6.16 -14.39
C GLN A 135 11.91 5.39 -13.90
N TYR A 136 11.53 5.55 -12.62
CA TYR A 136 10.55 4.69 -11.95
C TYR A 136 9.16 5.32 -11.79
N LYS A 137 8.91 6.54 -12.26
CA LYS A 137 7.62 7.23 -12.07
C LYS A 137 6.39 6.46 -12.57
N LYS A 138 6.59 5.61 -13.59
CA LYS A 138 5.52 4.77 -14.16
C LYS A 138 5.47 3.37 -13.58
N LEU A 139 6.52 2.91 -12.87
CA LEU A 139 6.54 1.61 -12.21
C LEU A 139 5.56 1.65 -11.03
N PRO A 140 4.47 0.85 -11.03
CA PRO A 140 3.49 0.91 -9.95
C PRO A 140 4.05 0.30 -8.67
N LEU A 141 3.87 1.04 -7.57
CA LEU A 141 4.24 0.63 -6.22
C LEU A 141 3.00 0.67 -5.33
N LEU A 142 2.75 -0.43 -4.61
CA LEU A 142 1.69 -0.54 -3.61
C LEU A 142 2.31 -0.92 -2.26
N GLY A 143 2.23 0.00 -1.28
CA GLY A 143 2.57 -0.27 0.11
C GLY A 143 1.32 -0.65 0.92
N ILE A 144 1.39 -1.72 1.72
CA ILE A 144 0.26 -2.16 2.55
C ILE A 144 0.70 -2.15 4.02
N CYS A 145 -0.06 -1.47 4.89
CA CYS A 145 0.16 -1.38 6.33
C CYS A 145 1.59 -0.89 6.63
N ARG A 146 2.49 -1.75 7.12
CA ARG A 146 3.92 -1.43 7.28
C ARG A 146 4.56 -0.90 5.98
N GLY A 147 4.12 -1.41 4.82
CA GLY A 147 4.60 -0.92 3.52
C GLY A 147 4.28 0.55 3.27
N MET A 148 3.06 1.00 3.60
CA MET A 148 2.70 2.42 3.57
C MET A 148 3.54 3.23 4.57
N GLN A 149 3.73 2.71 5.78
CA GLN A 149 4.55 3.36 6.80
C GLN A 149 6.01 3.51 6.33
N MET A 150 6.60 2.48 5.71
CA MET A 150 7.94 2.55 5.15
C MET A 150 8.04 3.54 3.98
N MET A 151 6.99 3.66 3.16
CA MET A 151 6.91 4.73 2.14
C MET A 151 7.00 6.11 2.78
N SER A 152 6.26 6.38 3.87
CA SER A 152 6.33 7.66 4.58
C SER A 152 7.72 7.90 5.17
N VAL A 153 8.29 6.91 5.85
CA VAL A 153 9.62 6.96 6.46
C VAL A 153 10.72 7.22 5.41
N ALA A 154 10.61 6.63 4.24
CA ALA A 154 11.55 6.88 3.14
C ALA A 154 11.51 8.33 2.63
N GLN A 155 10.43 9.07 2.87
CA GLN A 155 10.33 10.51 2.59
C GLN A 155 10.65 11.39 3.80
N GLY A 156 10.97 10.80 4.95
CA GLY A 156 11.30 11.51 6.18
C GLY A 156 10.12 11.79 7.10
N VAL A 157 8.91 11.37 6.71
CA VAL A 157 7.71 11.53 7.56
C VAL A 157 7.76 10.50 8.69
N PRO A 158 7.72 10.93 9.97
CA PRO A 158 7.80 10.03 11.11
C PRO A 158 6.52 9.25 11.36
N LEU A 159 6.62 8.26 12.26
CA LEU A 159 5.50 7.43 12.70
C LEU A 159 5.13 7.73 14.15
N TYR A 160 3.86 7.50 14.50
CA TYR A 160 3.47 7.19 15.86
C TYR A 160 4.07 5.84 16.24
N LEU A 161 4.71 5.74 17.40
CA LEU A 161 5.26 4.49 17.92
C LEU A 161 4.14 3.55 18.36
N ASP A 162 3.11 4.11 19.01
CA ASP A 162 1.90 3.40 19.39
C ASP A 162 0.69 4.35 19.39
N ILE A 163 -0.23 4.14 18.47
CA ILE A 163 -1.43 4.98 18.29
C ILE A 163 -2.28 5.04 19.56
N LYS A 164 -2.38 3.91 20.31
CA LYS A 164 -3.17 3.89 21.53
C LYS A 164 -2.56 4.80 22.61
N THR A 165 -1.28 4.71 22.81
CA THR A 165 -0.57 5.48 23.82
C THR A 165 -0.49 6.98 23.46
N GLU A 166 -0.26 7.30 22.19
CA GLU A 166 0.00 8.68 21.76
C GLU A 166 -1.25 9.47 21.41
N LEU A 167 -2.32 8.80 20.98
CA LEU A 167 -3.56 9.47 20.53
C LEU A 167 -4.79 9.13 21.38
N ASP A 168 -4.64 8.26 22.40
CA ASP A 168 -5.76 7.70 23.20
C ASP A 168 -6.85 7.06 22.30
N ILE A 169 -6.43 6.46 21.21
CA ILE A 169 -7.33 5.74 20.31
C ILE A 169 -7.24 4.25 20.62
N PRO A 170 -8.36 3.58 20.90
CA PRO A 170 -8.38 2.14 21.21
C PRO A 170 -7.68 1.32 20.13
N ASN A 171 -6.88 0.33 20.54
CA ASN A 171 -6.15 -0.53 19.61
C ASN A 171 -7.08 -1.10 18.53
N ARG A 172 -6.73 -0.86 17.25
CA ARG A 172 -7.52 -1.22 16.07
C ARG A 172 -7.09 -2.56 15.47
N ARG A 173 -6.32 -3.38 16.20
CA ARG A 173 -5.95 -4.70 15.72
C ARG A 173 -7.20 -5.58 15.55
N TYR A 174 -7.30 -6.23 14.37
CA TYR A 174 -8.37 -7.16 14.00
C TYR A 174 -9.77 -6.54 13.91
N LYS A 175 -9.88 -5.31 13.45
CA LYS A 175 -11.17 -4.62 13.25
C LYS A 175 -11.32 -4.10 11.84
N PHE A 176 -12.57 -3.96 11.40
CA PHE A 176 -12.91 -3.15 10.24
C PHE A 176 -13.12 -1.71 10.70
N ASP A 177 -12.52 -0.77 9.98
CA ASP A 177 -12.66 0.65 10.27
C ASP A 177 -12.91 1.44 8.99
N LYS A 178 -13.56 2.59 9.16
CA LYS A 178 -13.92 3.46 8.04
C LYS A 178 -12.68 4.14 7.49
N VAL A 179 -12.56 4.15 6.17
CA VAL A 179 -11.58 4.93 5.41
C VAL A 179 -12.33 6.06 4.73
N ASN A 180 -12.01 7.30 5.11
CA ASN A 180 -12.60 8.51 4.54
C ASN A 180 -11.62 9.11 3.54
N ILE A 181 -11.99 9.15 2.27
CA ILE A 181 -11.22 9.82 1.23
C ILE A 181 -11.52 11.30 1.32
N THR A 182 -10.49 12.13 1.46
CA THR A 182 -10.62 13.57 1.73
C THR A 182 -10.07 14.44 0.61
N ASP A 183 -9.28 13.86 -0.29
CA ASP A 183 -8.70 14.55 -1.43
C ASP A 183 -9.34 14.05 -2.74
N PRO A 184 -10.21 14.85 -3.39
CA PRO A 184 -10.91 14.45 -4.61
C PRO A 184 -9.98 14.26 -5.81
N ASP A 185 -8.81 14.90 -5.81
CA ASP A 185 -7.83 14.82 -6.91
C ASP A 185 -6.81 13.70 -6.72
N SER A 186 -6.99 12.88 -5.68
CA SER A 186 -6.06 11.81 -5.30
C SER A 186 -6.21 10.53 -6.13
N LEU A 187 -5.19 9.67 -6.05
CA LEU A 187 -5.28 8.28 -6.56
C LEU A 187 -6.38 7.51 -5.82
N MET A 188 -6.54 7.73 -4.51
CA MET A 188 -7.60 7.08 -3.74
C MET A 188 -8.97 7.44 -4.28
N SER A 189 -9.25 8.72 -4.56
CA SER A 189 -10.50 9.15 -5.18
C SER A 189 -10.66 8.55 -6.58
N SER A 190 -9.61 8.51 -7.39
CA SER A 190 -9.66 7.89 -8.72
C SER A 190 -9.96 6.38 -8.69
N ILE A 191 -9.55 5.68 -7.62
CA ILE A 191 -9.70 4.23 -7.44
C ILE A 191 -11.07 3.86 -6.87
N TYR A 192 -11.55 4.61 -5.86
CA TYR A 192 -12.77 4.28 -5.11
C TYR A 192 -13.95 5.20 -5.42
N GLY A 193 -13.74 6.29 -6.16
CA GLY A 193 -14.64 7.42 -6.22
C GLY A 193 -14.69 8.12 -4.86
N ASP A 194 -15.66 8.97 -4.64
CA ASP A 194 -15.84 9.69 -3.36
C ASP A 194 -16.51 8.83 -2.27
N LYS A 195 -16.40 7.51 -2.40
CA LYS A 195 -17.07 6.56 -1.51
C LYS A 195 -16.16 6.15 -0.37
N ASN A 196 -16.59 6.46 0.83
CA ASN A 196 -16.01 5.86 2.02
C ASN A 196 -16.26 4.34 2.03
N PHE A 197 -15.29 3.60 2.53
CA PHE A 197 -15.39 2.15 2.66
C PHE A 197 -14.80 1.68 4.00
N SER A 198 -14.99 0.39 4.34
CA SER A 198 -14.37 -0.21 5.51
C SER A 198 -13.21 -1.09 5.11
N GLY A 199 -12.03 -0.82 5.68
CA GLY A 199 -10.81 -1.62 5.52
C GLY A 199 -10.48 -2.41 6.78
N PHE A 200 -9.91 -3.60 6.63
CA PHE A 200 -9.46 -4.42 7.76
C PHE A 200 -8.15 -3.85 8.33
N LYS A 201 -8.11 -3.60 9.63
CA LYS A 201 -6.99 -3.00 10.37
C LYS A 201 -6.27 -4.01 11.24
N MET A 202 -4.93 -3.92 11.24
CA MET A 202 -4.07 -4.81 12.03
C MET A 202 -2.73 -4.12 12.35
N HIS A 203 -2.80 -2.89 12.89
CA HIS A 203 -1.62 -2.09 13.18
C HIS A 203 -1.77 -1.35 14.51
N HIS A 204 -0.65 -1.03 15.15
CA HIS A 204 -0.56 -0.12 16.30
C HIS A 204 0.33 1.08 16.00
N GLN A 205 1.23 0.99 15.02
CA GLN A 205 1.96 2.12 14.48
C GLN A 205 1.16 2.77 13.34
N GLY A 206 1.45 4.04 13.02
CA GLY A 206 0.87 4.77 11.90
C GLY A 206 1.68 6.00 11.55
N VAL A 207 1.42 6.57 10.38
CA VAL A 207 2.04 7.84 9.95
C VAL A 207 1.63 8.93 10.93
N ARG A 208 2.60 9.71 11.42
CA ARG A 208 2.37 10.81 12.38
C ARG A 208 1.76 12.02 11.68
N VAL A 209 0.44 12.08 11.71
CA VAL A 209 -0.36 13.09 10.98
C VAL A 209 -0.12 14.49 11.52
N ASP A 210 -0.09 14.67 12.83
CA ASP A 210 0.15 15.97 13.49
C ASP A 210 1.50 16.58 13.03
N TYR A 211 2.55 15.77 13.02
CA TYR A 211 3.87 16.21 12.54
C TYR A 211 3.84 16.51 11.04
N TYR A 212 3.24 15.65 10.24
CA TYR A 212 3.13 15.86 8.80
C TYR A 212 2.41 17.16 8.46
N GLU A 213 1.27 17.45 9.08
CA GLU A 213 0.50 18.68 8.81
C GLU A 213 1.25 19.94 9.29
N ALA A 214 1.95 19.87 10.43
CA ALA A 214 2.76 20.98 10.93
C ALA A 214 3.98 21.30 10.04
N HIS A 215 4.52 20.29 9.35
CA HIS A 215 5.74 20.37 8.53
C HIS A 215 5.51 20.00 7.07
N LYS A 216 4.30 20.21 6.56
CA LYS A 216 3.87 19.75 5.22
C LYS A 216 4.77 20.23 4.08
N ASN A 217 5.37 21.41 4.23
CA ASN A 217 6.29 21.98 3.26
C ASN A 217 7.62 21.22 3.16
N ASP A 218 8.01 20.50 4.21
CA ASP A 218 9.21 19.67 4.23
C ASP A 218 9.00 18.34 3.48
N PHE A 219 7.73 17.99 3.22
CA PHE A 219 7.31 16.77 2.54
C PHE A 219 6.55 17.03 1.23
N PRO A 220 7.09 17.85 0.30
CA PRO A 220 6.34 18.35 -0.86
C PRO A 220 5.87 17.24 -1.82
N ASN A 221 6.47 16.06 -1.73
CA ASN A 221 6.22 14.94 -2.62
C ASN A 221 5.31 13.85 -2.03
N VAL A 222 4.87 14.03 -0.79
CA VAL A 222 3.93 13.13 -0.11
C VAL A 222 2.56 13.80 -0.05
N ASN A 223 1.51 13.03 -0.30
CA ASN A 223 0.13 13.43 -0.08
C ASN A 223 -0.56 12.38 0.78
N ILE A 224 -1.20 12.78 1.88
CA ILE A 224 -2.11 11.92 2.64
C ILE A 224 -3.51 12.20 2.09
N SER A 225 -4.12 11.20 1.45
CA SER A 225 -5.36 11.37 0.69
C SER A 225 -6.59 10.73 1.34
N SER A 226 -6.40 9.95 2.41
CA SER A 226 -7.52 9.41 3.20
C SER A 226 -7.15 9.23 4.66
N TYR A 227 -8.17 9.31 5.52
CA TYR A 227 -8.02 9.29 6.97
C TYR A 227 -9.09 8.45 7.65
N SER A 228 -8.83 8.08 8.90
CA SER A 228 -9.81 7.58 9.86
C SER A 228 -9.69 8.33 11.19
N ASN A 229 -10.62 8.03 12.13
CA ASN A 229 -10.62 8.60 13.49
C ASN A 229 -10.51 10.13 13.48
N ASP A 230 -11.44 10.78 12.78
CA ASP A 230 -11.56 12.24 12.71
C ASP A 230 -10.27 12.93 12.23
N GLY A 231 -9.59 12.31 11.26
CA GLY A 231 -8.37 12.85 10.66
C GLY A 231 -7.08 12.50 11.39
N LYS A 232 -7.14 11.78 12.52
CA LYS A 232 -5.95 11.49 13.33
C LYS A 232 -5.07 10.38 12.79
N ILE A 233 -5.63 9.48 11.98
CA ILE A 233 -4.90 8.34 11.41
C ILE A 233 -4.91 8.45 9.88
N ALA A 234 -3.74 8.50 9.27
CA ALA A 234 -3.57 8.40 7.82
C ALA A 234 -3.89 6.98 7.35
N GLU A 235 -4.78 6.89 6.35
CA GLU A 235 -5.20 5.62 5.75
C GLU A 235 -4.62 5.38 4.37
N SER A 236 -4.13 6.43 3.72
CA SER A 236 -3.37 6.33 2.48
C SER A 236 -2.34 7.43 2.35
N ILE A 237 -1.24 7.11 1.67
CA ILE A 237 -0.26 8.08 1.19
C ILE A 237 0.01 7.85 -0.29
N GLU A 238 0.36 8.93 -0.98
CA GLU A 238 0.70 8.92 -2.40
C GLU A 238 2.00 9.68 -2.63
N TYR A 239 2.83 9.21 -3.56
CA TYR A 239 3.95 9.99 -4.04
C TYR A 239 3.50 10.83 -5.23
N LYS A 240 3.55 12.15 -5.09
CA LYS A 240 3.11 13.07 -6.17
C LYS A 240 3.90 12.84 -7.45
N ASN A 241 3.18 12.80 -8.56
CA ASN A 241 3.74 12.56 -9.90
C ASN A 241 4.40 11.18 -10.10
N MET A 242 4.04 10.21 -9.26
CA MET A 242 4.48 8.82 -9.37
C MET A 242 3.28 7.87 -9.32
N THR A 243 3.45 6.67 -9.85
CA THR A 243 2.44 5.61 -9.76
C THR A 243 2.65 4.83 -8.45
N ALA A 244 2.52 5.52 -7.30
CA ALA A 244 2.86 4.97 -5.99
C ALA A 244 1.77 5.30 -4.96
N LEU A 245 1.20 4.27 -4.36
CA LEU A 245 0.14 4.33 -3.36
C LEU A 245 0.49 3.45 -2.17
N GLY A 246 0.37 4.00 -0.97
CA GLY A 246 0.36 3.25 0.28
C GLY A 246 -1.03 3.25 0.90
N VAL A 247 -1.44 2.13 1.48
CA VAL A 247 -2.70 1.99 2.22
C VAL A 247 -2.44 1.37 3.60
N GLN A 248 -3.06 1.92 4.65
CA GLN A 248 -2.85 1.45 6.03
C GLN A 248 -3.66 0.20 6.34
N TYR A 249 -4.83 0.05 5.73
CA TYR A 249 -5.65 -1.15 5.85
C TYR A 249 -5.06 -2.32 5.05
N HIS A 250 -5.56 -3.54 5.32
CA HIS A 250 -5.16 -4.79 4.66
C HIS A 250 -6.15 -5.18 3.55
N PRO A 251 -5.94 -4.78 2.28
CA PRO A 251 -6.85 -5.16 1.19
C PRO A 251 -6.92 -6.68 1.01
N GLU A 252 -5.85 -7.43 1.31
CA GLU A 252 -5.83 -8.88 1.21
C GLU A 252 -6.72 -9.60 2.23
N LYS A 253 -7.14 -8.89 3.28
CA LYS A 253 -8.04 -9.38 4.35
C LYS A 253 -9.38 -8.65 4.38
N SER A 254 -9.57 -7.66 3.54
CA SER A 254 -10.75 -6.82 3.49
C SER A 254 -11.88 -7.42 2.64
N LEU A 255 -13.06 -6.81 2.73
CA LEU A 255 -14.20 -7.11 1.89
C LEU A 255 -13.94 -6.73 0.41
N PRO A 256 -14.66 -7.32 -0.55
CA PRO A 256 -14.46 -7.08 -1.98
C PRO A 256 -14.42 -5.61 -2.39
N ALA A 257 -15.25 -4.78 -1.78
CA ALA A 257 -15.33 -3.34 -2.06
C ALA A 257 -14.03 -2.58 -1.72
N ALA A 258 -13.30 -3.01 -0.69
CA ALA A 258 -12.00 -2.46 -0.32
C ALA A 258 -10.83 -3.14 -1.05
N THR A 259 -11.01 -4.41 -1.45
CA THR A 259 -9.95 -5.23 -2.04
C THR A 259 -9.77 -4.99 -3.54
N PHE A 260 -10.86 -5.14 -4.31
CA PHE A 260 -10.72 -5.23 -5.77
C PHE A 260 -10.39 -3.91 -6.46
N PRO A 261 -10.86 -2.72 -6.02
CA PRO A 261 -10.50 -1.48 -6.70
C PRO A 261 -9.00 -1.21 -6.67
N VAL A 262 -8.33 -1.31 -5.51
CA VAL A 262 -6.89 -1.06 -5.40
C VAL A 262 -6.07 -2.09 -6.17
N TYR A 263 -6.44 -3.37 -6.14
CA TYR A 263 -5.73 -4.37 -6.94
C TYR A 263 -6.00 -4.24 -8.44
N LYS A 264 -7.19 -3.79 -8.86
CA LYS A 264 -7.46 -3.45 -10.26
C LYS A 264 -6.54 -2.34 -10.72
N TRP A 265 -6.46 -1.23 -9.98
CA TRP A 265 -5.55 -0.14 -10.26
C TRP A 265 -4.10 -0.64 -10.38
N PHE A 266 -3.62 -1.35 -9.36
CA PHE A 266 -2.24 -1.85 -9.29
C PHE A 266 -1.86 -2.74 -10.47
N LEU A 267 -2.72 -3.71 -10.82
CA LEU A 267 -2.48 -4.65 -11.91
C LEU A 267 -2.66 -4.00 -13.29
N THR A 268 -3.59 -3.05 -13.43
CA THR A 268 -3.74 -2.30 -14.67
C THR A 268 -2.50 -1.44 -14.94
N LYS A 269 -2.00 -0.74 -13.92
CA LYS A 269 -0.77 0.05 -14.04
C LYS A 269 0.46 -0.82 -14.31
N ALA A 270 0.54 -2.01 -13.72
CA ALA A 270 1.58 -2.98 -14.00
C ALA A 270 1.54 -3.49 -15.47
N CYS A 271 0.35 -3.72 -16.01
CA CYS A 271 0.16 -4.06 -17.41
C CYS A 271 0.63 -2.91 -18.33
N GLU A 272 0.24 -1.67 -18.03
CA GLU A 272 0.64 -0.48 -18.80
C GLU A 272 2.16 -0.27 -18.77
N TYR A 273 2.77 -0.41 -17.59
CA TYR A 273 4.22 -0.31 -17.42
C TYR A 273 4.98 -1.39 -18.20
N LYS A 274 4.52 -2.66 -18.12
CA LYS A 274 5.11 -3.77 -18.87
C LYS A 274 5.12 -3.47 -20.38
N LYS A 275 4.00 -3.07 -20.94
CA LYS A 275 3.92 -2.68 -22.38
C LYS A 275 4.85 -1.55 -22.73
N SER A 276 5.05 -0.57 -21.84
CA SER A 276 5.94 0.54 -22.09
C SER A 276 7.41 0.14 -22.11
N LYS A 277 7.80 -0.93 -21.36
CA LYS A 277 9.15 -1.48 -21.42
C LYS A 277 9.45 -2.20 -22.74
N ASP A 278 8.45 -2.90 -23.28
CA ASP A 278 8.61 -3.68 -24.51
C ASP A 278 8.68 -2.79 -25.78
N GLN A 279 8.48 -1.48 -25.63
CA GLN A 279 8.54 -0.47 -26.73
C GLN A 279 9.86 0.31 -26.78
N ILE A 280 10.76 0.07 -25.83
CA ILE A 280 12.10 0.67 -25.75
C ILE A 280 13.15 -0.32 -26.21
#